data_164cd97a60625d07e6fe5b8c271ab3f5
#
_entry.id   164cd97a60625d07e6fe5b8c271ab3f5
#
_cell.length_a   1.000
_cell.length_b   1.000
_cell.length_c   1.000
_cell.angle_alpha   90.00
_cell.angle_beta   90.00
_cell.angle_gamma   90.00
#
_symmetry.space_group_name_H-M   'P 1'
#
loop_
_entity.id
_entity.type
_entity.pdbx_description
1 polymer ?
#
loop_
_entity_poly.entity_id
_entity_poly.type
_entity_poly.pdbx_seq_one_letter_code
_entity_poly.pdbx_strand_id
1 'polypeptide(L)'
;MTQKKESFFWTSYSDLMTSLFFVMLVLFILVIVLLHKRMEATETQLLEIKRVEQSTKDLSRDYFQYRPDYKKYVLTIQVRYPAGKSDLKDMITTDKDAQLRQLAAAGCEIRDFLKNHNENQYILIIEGQASKDNFLYNYELSYQRALGLMRFWIEDSNITFGNNCEILISGSGDGKLDTHSMRETSNEKENQRFLIHILHKNIFEHNENK
;
A
#
# COMPACT_ATOMS: atom_id res chain seq x y z
N MET A 1 -62.45 -2.38 48.88
CA MET A 1 -61.11 -3.08 48.96
C MET A 1 -60.31 -3.05 47.66
N THR A 2 -60.69 -2.30 46.66
CA THR A 2 -60.07 -2.25 45.32
C THR A 2 -58.90 -1.24 45.19
N GLN A 3 -58.91 -0.14 45.87
CA GLN A 3 -57.89 0.90 45.77
C GLN A 3 -56.44 0.49 46.24
N LYS A 4 -56.34 -0.44 47.18
CA LYS A 4 -55.03 -0.87 47.70
C LYS A 4 -54.25 -1.79 46.72
N LYS A 5 -54.95 -2.50 45.82
CA LYS A 5 -54.36 -3.37 44.79
C LYS A 5 -53.79 -2.58 43.61
N GLU A 6 -54.47 -1.53 43.18
CA GLU A 6 -54.01 -0.69 42.07
C GLU A 6 -52.75 0.11 42.42
N SER A 7 -52.67 0.63 43.65
CA SER A 7 -51.48 1.37 44.13
C SER A 7 -50.20 0.47 44.15
N PHE A 8 -50.34 -0.81 44.50
CA PHE A 8 -49.23 -1.75 44.50
C PHE A 8 -48.77 -2.11 43.10
N PHE A 9 -49.71 -2.25 42.15
CA PHE A 9 -49.36 -2.51 40.73
C PHE A 9 -48.60 -1.37 40.09
N TRP A 10 -49.01 -0.12 40.31
CA TRP A 10 -48.32 1.06 39.79
C TRP A 10 -46.92 1.25 40.41
N THR A 11 -46.70 0.94 41.66
CA THR A 11 -45.39 1.00 42.31
C THR A 11 -44.46 -0.06 41.76
N SER A 12 -44.89 -1.29 41.56
CA SER A 12 -44.12 -2.37 40.98
C SER A 12 -43.79 -2.11 39.52
N TYR A 13 -44.74 -1.54 38.74
CA TYR A 13 -44.50 -1.15 37.35
C TYR A 13 -43.47 -0.03 37.24
N SER A 14 -43.57 1.00 38.09
CA SER A 14 -42.60 2.10 38.14
C SER A 14 -41.19 1.61 38.48
N ASP A 15 -41.06 0.70 39.44
CA ASP A 15 -39.76 0.10 39.83
C ASP A 15 -39.13 -0.72 38.68
N LEU A 16 -39.95 -1.53 37.97
CA LEU A 16 -39.52 -2.27 36.81
C LEU A 16 -39.06 -1.36 35.66
N MET A 17 -39.79 -0.25 35.40
CA MET A 17 -39.44 0.70 34.37
C MET A 17 -38.16 1.47 34.73
N THR A 18 -37.98 1.82 36.00
CA THR A 18 -36.80 2.51 36.50
C THR A 18 -35.58 1.60 36.39
N SER A 19 -35.69 0.32 36.77
CA SER A 19 -34.60 -0.63 36.65
C SER A 19 -34.20 -0.88 35.21
N LEU A 20 -35.19 -1.03 34.31
CA LEU A 20 -34.99 -1.13 32.86
C LEU A 20 -34.25 0.08 32.30
N PHE A 21 -34.69 1.29 32.71
CA PHE A 21 -34.05 2.53 32.32
C PHE A 21 -32.55 2.57 32.72
N PHE A 22 -32.22 2.18 33.95
CA PHE A 22 -30.83 2.12 34.41
C PHE A 22 -30.01 1.11 33.62
N VAL A 23 -30.55 -0.07 33.34
CA VAL A 23 -29.86 -1.06 32.52
C VAL A 23 -29.57 -0.52 31.12
N MET A 24 -30.58 0.11 30.49
CA MET A 24 -30.39 0.74 29.17
C MET A 24 -29.36 1.86 29.20
N LEU A 25 -29.36 2.68 30.27
CA LEU A 25 -28.41 3.77 30.45
C LEU A 25 -26.97 3.24 30.61
N VAL A 26 -26.78 2.18 31.39
CA VAL A 26 -25.45 1.53 31.56
C VAL A 26 -24.99 0.95 30.23
N LEU A 27 -25.85 0.25 29.48
CA LEU A 27 -25.52 -0.29 28.17
C LEU A 27 -25.18 0.82 27.17
N PHE A 28 -25.89 1.92 27.20
CA PHE A 28 -25.64 3.08 26.33
C PHE A 28 -24.26 3.70 26.63
N ILE A 29 -23.92 3.91 27.90
CA ILE A 29 -22.59 4.40 28.29
C ILE A 29 -21.49 3.43 27.86
N LEU A 30 -21.70 2.12 28.02
CA LEU A 30 -20.75 1.09 27.62
C LEU A 30 -20.51 1.11 26.10
N VAL A 31 -21.57 1.25 25.29
CA VAL A 31 -21.46 1.38 23.84
C VAL A 31 -20.69 2.64 23.45
N ILE A 32 -20.94 3.78 24.09
CA ILE A 32 -20.20 5.02 23.82
C ILE A 32 -18.71 4.85 24.12
N VAL A 33 -18.36 4.24 25.26
CA VAL A 33 -16.95 4.01 25.64
C VAL A 33 -16.28 3.08 24.62
N LEU A 34 -16.93 2.01 24.19
CA LEU A 34 -16.41 1.10 23.15
C LEU A 34 -16.23 1.78 21.80
N LEU A 35 -17.18 2.62 21.40
CA LEU A 35 -17.09 3.39 20.16
C LEU A 35 -15.93 4.40 20.23
N HIS A 36 -15.78 5.08 21.35
CA HIS A 36 -14.71 6.06 21.54
C HIS A 36 -13.32 5.41 21.43
N LYS A 37 -13.13 4.26 22.10
CA LYS A 37 -11.88 3.48 21.97
C LYS A 37 -11.58 3.03 20.54
N ARG A 38 -12.61 2.60 19.79
CA ARG A 38 -12.44 2.22 18.39
C ARG A 38 -12.08 3.41 17.51
N MET A 39 -12.70 4.57 17.75
CA MET A 39 -12.38 5.80 17.01
C MET A 39 -10.92 6.23 17.23
N GLU A 40 -10.44 6.27 18.49
CA GLU A 40 -9.05 6.62 18.79
C GLU A 40 -8.05 5.69 18.07
N ALA A 41 -8.28 4.37 18.08
CA ALA A 41 -7.43 3.42 17.38
C ALA A 41 -7.43 3.67 15.86
N THR A 42 -8.59 3.97 15.26
CA THR A 42 -8.73 4.25 13.83
C THR A 42 -8.07 5.57 13.44
N GLU A 43 -8.21 6.62 14.28
CA GLU A 43 -7.58 7.91 14.04
C GLU A 43 -6.04 7.82 14.09
N THR A 44 -5.50 7.07 15.04
CA THR A 44 -4.05 6.84 15.15
C THR A 44 -3.52 6.16 13.89
N GLN A 45 -4.16 5.10 13.42
CA GLN A 45 -3.79 4.41 12.19
C GLN A 45 -3.89 5.31 10.96
N LEU A 46 -4.95 6.12 10.86
CA LEU A 46 -5.12 7.07 9.77
C LEU A 46 -4.01 8.14 9.75
N LEU A 47 -3.59 8.61 10.94
CA LEU A 47 -2.49 9.56 11.05
C LEU A 47 -1.16 8.95 10.65
N GLU A 48 -0.89 7.68 11.00
CA GLU A 48 0.30 6.95 10.56
C GLU A 48 0.33 6.77 9.04
N ILE A 49 -0.78 6.34 8.44
CA ILE A 49 -0.91 6.21 6.98
C ILE A 49 -0.65 7.57 6.30
N LYS A 50 -1.26 8.65 6.79
CA LYS A 50 -1.06 10.00 6.24
C LYS A 50 0.39 10.47 6.41
N ARG A 51 1.04 10.15 7.52
CA ARG A 51 2.45 10.51 7.76
C ARG A 51 3.36 9.81 6.74
N VAL A 52 3.15 8.51 6.50
CA VAL A 52 3.90 7.77 5.46
C VAL A 52 3.60 8.34 4.08
N GLU A 53 2.35 8.60 3.75
CA GLU A 53 1.98 9.21 2.46
C GLU A 53 2.59 10.62 2.28
N GLN A 54 2.77 11.36 3.35
CA GLN A 54 3.46 12.66 3.31
C GLN A 54 4.97 12.49 3.16
N SER A 55 5.58 11.61 3.95
CA SER A 55 7.04 11.38 3.89
C SER A 55 7.49 10.82 2.56
N THR A 56 6.69 9.95 1.93
CA THR A 56 7.02 9.42 0.59
C THR A 56 6.99 10.48 -0.51
N LYS A 57 6.37 11.66 -0.28
CA LYS A 57 6.44 12.80 -1.24
C LYS A 57 7.83 13.44 -1.30
N ASP A 58 8.69 13.13 -0.33
CA ASP A 58 10.07 13.58 -0.28
C ASP A 58 11.01 12.75 -1.17
N LEU A 59 10.52 11.63 -1.75
CA LEU A 59 11.26 10.91 -2.78
C LEU A 59 11.56 11.82 -3.98
N SER A 60 12.80 11.78 -4.43
CA SER A 60 13.28 12.62 -5.52
C SER A 60 12.42 12.51 -6.77
N ARG A 61 11.96 13.66 -7.27
CA ARG A 61 11.18 13.74 -8.51
C ARG A 61 12.01 13.40 -9.75
N ASP A 62 13.31 13.34 -9.63
CA ASP A 62 14.22 12.97 -10.72
C ASP A 62 14.05 11.48 -11.09
N TYR A 63 13.71 10.65 -10.09
CA TYR A 63 13.56 9.20 -10.28
C TYR A 63 12.14 8.71 -10.14
N PHE A 64 11.25 9.45 -9.45
CA PHE A 64 9.92 8.98 -9.11
C PHE A 64 8.84 10.03 -9.40
N GLN A 65 7.82 9.64 -10.16
CA GLN A 65 6.62 10.43 -10.39
C GLN A 65 5.45 9.83 -9.62
N TYR A 66 4.97 10.53 -8.59
CA TYR A 66 3.79 10.09 -7.85
C TYR A 66 2.50 10.27 -8.66
N ARG A 67 1.67 9.23 -8.67
CA ARG A 67 0.34 9.21 -9.28
C ARG A 67 -0.72 9.09 -8.19
N PRO A 68 -1.35 10.19 -7.76
CA PRO A 68 -2.25 10.21 -6.62
C PRO A 68 -3.50 9.35 -6.83
N ASP A 69 -4.03 9.27 -8.06
CA ASP A 69 -5.21 8.48 -8.40
C ASP A 69 -5.02 6.98 -8.15
N TYR A 70 -3.79 6.50 -8.25
CA TYR A 70 -3.41 5.10 -8.08
C TYR A 70 -2.58 4.85 -6.83
N LYS A 71 -2.17 5.92 -6.12
CA LYS A 71 -1.27 5.86 -4.95
C LYS A 71 0.03 5.09 -5.23
N LYS A 72 0.58 5.28 -6.41
CA LYS A 72 1.78 4.59 -6.92
C LYS A 72 2.82 5.60 -7.38
N TYR A 73 4.09 5.21 -7.30
CA TYR A 73 5.20 5.92 -7.93
C TYR A 73 5.54 5.24 -9.25
N VAL A 74 5.66 6.02 -10.30
CA VAL A 74 6.22 5.58 -11.58
C VAL A 74 7.71 5.85 -11.54
N LEU A 75 8.53 4.84 -11.79
CA LEU A 75 9.95 5.04 -12.02
C LEU A 75 10.13 5.80 -13.34
N THR A 76 10.73 6.99 -13.29
CA THR A 76 10.87 7.87 -14.47
C THR A 76 11.87 7.33 -15.49
N ILE A 77 12.77 6.45 -15.04
CA ILE A 77 13.75 5.78 -15.89
C ILE A 77 13.02 4.73 -16.74
N GLN A 78 12.84 5.05 -17.99
CA GLN A 78 12.15 4.16 -18.92
C GLN A 78 13.07 3.03 -19.37
N VAL A 79 12.69 1.79 -19.06
CA VAL A 79 13.42 0.59 -19.49
C VAL A 79 12.64 -0.10 -20.59
N ARG A 80 13.20 -0.14 -21.78
CA ARG A 80 12.61 -0.82 -22.94
C ARG A 80 13.29 -2.15 -23.20
N TYR A 81 12.49 -3.14 -23.52
CA TYR A 81 12.97 -4.49 -23.81
C TYR A 81 12.54 -4.94 -25.21
N PRO A 82 13.32 -5.78 -25.87
CA PRO A 82 12.84 -6.54 -27.02
C PRO A 82 11.66 -7.45 -26.62
N ALA A 83 10.87 -7.88 -27.61
CA ALA A 83 9.75 -8.79 -27.37
C ALA A 83 10.20 -10.06 -26.64
N GLY A 84 9.48 -10.45 -25.59
CA GLY A 84 9.76 -11.64 -24.79
C GLY A 84 11.01 -11.57 -23.90
N LYS A 85 11.70 -10.43 -23.80
CA LYS A 85 12.89 -10.26 -22.97
C LYS A 85 12.57 -9.57 -21.64
N SER A 86 13.27 -10.00 -20.58
CA SER A 86 13.09 -9.49 -19.21
C SER A 86 14.39 -9.12 -18.49
N ASP A 87 15.55 -9.56 -19.00
CA ASP A 87 16.85 -9.26 -18.39
C ASP A 87 17.23 -7.81 -18.69
N LEU A 88 17.71 -7.07 -17.69
CA LEU A 88 18.26 -5.71 -17.86
C LEU A 88 19.44 -5.69 -18.85
N LYS A 89 20.12 -6.82 -19.00
CA LYS A 89 21.17 -6.98 -20.03
C LYS A 89 20.66 -6.86 -21.46
N ASP A 90 19.39 -7.19 -21.69
CA ASP A 90 18.74 -7.15 -23.00
C ASP A 90 18.04 -5.81 -23.27
N MET A 91 18.11 -4.81 -22.35
CA MET A 91 17.41 -3.56 -22.56
C MET A 91 17.91 -2.79 -23.78
N ILE A 92 16.94 -2.14 -24.47
CA ILE A 92 17.19 -1.32 -25.64
C ILE A 92 17.55 0.10 -25.17
N THR A 93 18.81 0.46 -25.31
CA THR A 93 19.29 1.79 -24.91
C THR A 93 20.52 2.19 -25.70
N THR A 94 20.78 3.47 -25.81
CA THR A 94 21.98 4.04 -26.44
C THR A 94 23.20 4.04 -25.51
N ASP A 95 22.96 4.17 -24.19
CA ASP A 95 24.00 4.13 -23.15
C ASP A 95 23.49 3.29 -21.97
N LYS A 96 23.90 2.03 -21.99
CA LYS A 96 23.48 1.04 -21.00
C LYS A 96 24.04 1.36 -19.61
N ASP A 97 25.31 1.75 -19.55
CA ASP A 97 25.98 2.02 -18.29
C ASP A 97 25.38 3.26 -17.60
N ALA A 98 25.04 4.29 -18.38
CA ALA A 98 24.34 5.45 -17.83
C ALA A 98 22.96 5.08 -17.29
N GLN A 99 22.21 4.26 -18.02
CA GLN A 99 20.88 3.83 -17.58
C GLN A 99 20.92 2.94 -16.35
N LEU A 100 21.88 2.01 -16.27
CA LEU A 100 22.11 1.20 -15.07
C LEU A 100 22.51 2.06 -13.86
N ARG A 101 23.37 3.07 -14.04
CA ARG A 101 23.69 4.03 -12.97
C ARG A 101 22.46 4.78 -12.46
N GLN A 102 21.57 5.21 -13.37
CA GLN A 102 20.31 5.85 -12.97
C GLN A 102 19.39 4.90 -12.20
N LEU A 103 19.26 3.64 -12.64
CA LEU A 103 18.51 2.62 -11.92
C LEU A 103 19.09 2.35 -10.53
N ALA A 104 20.42 2.28 -10.40
CA ALA A 104 21.09 2.13 -9.11
C ALA A 104 20.85 3.36 -8.21
N ALA A 105 20.92 4.58 -8.75
CA ALA A 105 20.65 5.80 -8.01
C ALA A 105 19.20 5.85 -7.49
N ALA A 106 18.22 5.40 -8.28
CA ALA A 106 16.83 5.27 -7.82
C ALA A 106 16.69 4.29 -6.66
N GLY A 107 17.39 3.15 -6.70
CA GLY A 107 17.43 2.20 -5.59
C GLY A 107 18.08 2.77 -4.33
N CYS A 108 19.15 3.55 -4.48
CA CYS A 108 19.80 4.28 -3.38
C CYS A 108 18.85 5.29 -2.74
N GLU A 109 18.07 6.00 -3.53
CA GLU A 109 17.06 6.96 -3.05
C GLU A 109 16.01 6.29 -2.16
N ILE A 110 15.48 5.14 -2.58
CA ILE A 110 14.56 4.35 -1.75
C ILE A 110 15.24 3.89 -0.45
N ARG A 111 16.47 3.38 -0.53
CA ARG A 111 17.25 2.97 0.65
C ARG A 111 17.42 4.13 1.63
N ASP A 112 17.80 5.30 1.15
CA ASP A 112 18.06 6.47 1.99
C ASP A 112 16.76 7.00 2.61
N PHE A 113 15.66 6.96 1.87
CA PHE A 113 14.32 7.22 2.39
C PHE A 113 13.98 6.27 3.56
N LEU A 114 14.12 4.97 3.37
CA LEU A 114 13.81 3.95 4.39
C LEU A 114 14.72 4.09 5.63
N LYS A 115 15.98 4.45 5.43
CA LYS A 115 16.94 4.70 6.51
C LYS A 115 16.60 5.95 7.32
N ASN A 116 16.15 7.00 6.65
CA ASN A 116 15.78 8.27 7.30
C ASN A 116 14.45 8.18 8.08
N HIS A 117 13.65 7.13 7.78
CA HIS A 117 12.35 6.87 8.42
C HIS A 117 12.33 5.49 9.09
N ASN A 118 13.41 5.14 9.80
CA ASN A 118 13.62 3.81 10.36
C ASN A 118 12.69 3.47 11.55
N GLU A 119 11.94 4.44 12.05
CA GLU A 119 10.90 4.27 13.08
C GLU A 119 9.66 3.53 12.56
N ASN A 120 9.50 3.44 11.24
CA ASN A 120 8.36 2.80 10.61
C ASN A 120 8.76 1.47 9.95
N GLN A 121 7.78 0.56 9.82
CA GLN A 121 7.90 -0.67 9.04
C GLN A 121 7.24 -0.49 7.68
N TYR A 122 7.93 -0.89 6.61
CA TYR A 122 7.49 -0.67 5.24
C TYR A 122 7.32 -1.97 4.46
N ILE A 123 6.44 -1.92 3.47
CA ILE A 123 6.38 -2.88 2.37
C ILE A 123 6.70 -2.13 1.09
N LEU A 124 7.79 -2.51 0.44
CA LEU A 124 8.21 -2.04 -0.87
C LEU A 124 7.73 -3.04 -1.92
N ILE A 125 6.80 -2.63 -2.77
CA ILE A 125 6.35 -3.47 -3.89
C ILE A 125 6.98 -2.93 -5.17
N ILE A 126 7.71 -3.78 -5.86
CA ILE A 126 8.24 -3.51 -7.20
C ILE A 126 7.31 -4.19 -8.19
N GLU A 127 6.53 -3.39 -8.90
CA GLU A 127 5.56 -3.87 -9.90
C GLU A 127 6.09 -3.61 -11.30
N GLY A 128 6.22 -4.67 -12.10
CA GLY A 128 6.53 -4.55 -13.52
C GLY A 128 5.26 -4.43 -14.35
N GLN A 129 5.33 -3.65 -15.42
CA GLN A 129 4.29 -3.57 -16.45
C GLN A 129 4.85 -4.00 -17.82
N ALA A 130 3.98 -4.51 -18.67
CA ALA A 130 4.27 -4.86 -20.05
C ALA A 130 3.37 -4.06 -21.00
N SER A 131 3.83 -3.81 -22.24
CA SER A 131 3.01 -3.26 -23.30
C SER A 131 1.94 -4.26 -23.72
N LYS A 132 0.80 -3.75 -24.17
CA LYS A 132 -0.27 -4.57 -24.74
C LYS A 132 0.13 -4.96 -26.18
N ASP A 133 0.45 -6.21 -26.34
CA ASP A 133 0.81 -6.82 -27.62
C ASP A 133 0.20 -8.23 -27.76
N ASN A 134 0.63 -9.00 -28.74
CA ASN A 134 0.15 -10.36 -28.96
C ASN A 134 0.93 -11.42 -28.16
N PHE A 135 1.84 -11.02 -27.27
CA PHE A 135 2.58 -11.96 -26.45
C PHE A 135 1.68 -12.53 -25.34
N LEU A 136 1.63 -13.86 -25.23
CA LEU A 136 0.69 -14.55 -24.36
C LEU A 136 1.08 -14.47 -22.87
N TYR A 137 2.37 -14.30 -22.57
CA TYR A 137 2.93 -14.39 -21.22
C TYR A 137 3.33 -13.01 -20.68
N ASN A 138 2.53 -11.97 -20.96
CA ASN A 138 2.82 -10.61 -20.53
C ASN A 138 2.83 -10.43 -19.00
N TYR A 139 2.05 -11.25 -18.26
CA TYR A 139 2.04 -11.22 -16.79
C TYR A 139 3.33 -11.80 -16.22
N GLU A 140 3.75 -12.96 -16.69
CA GLU A 140 5.01 -13.59 -16.29
C GLU A 140 6.21 -12.72 -16.68
N LEU A 141 6.17 -12.14 -17.87
CA LEU A 141 7.21 -11.26 -18.38
C LEU A 141 7.36 -10.01 -17.52
N SER A 142 6.25 -9.39 -17.14
CA SER A 142 6.25 -8.20 -16.27
C SER A 142 6.77 -8.52 -14.86
N TYR A 143 6.40 -9.67 -14.30
CA TYR A 143 6.94 -10.17 -13.04
C TYR A 143 8.46 -10.41 -13.14
N GLN A 144 8.93 -11.06 -14.19
CA GLN A 144 10.36 -11.32 -14.40
C GLN A 144 11.17 -10.03 -14.54
N ARG A 145 10.61 -9.00 -15.16
CA ARG A 145 11.26 -7.67 -15.25
C ARG A 145 11.38 -7.03 -13.87
N ALA A 146 10.33 -7.06 -13.06
CA ALA A 146 10.38 -6.54 -11.68
C ALA A 146 11.37 -7.31 -10.81
N LEU A 147 11.42 -8.63 -10.93
CA LEU A 147 12.40 -9.48 -10.26
C LEU A 147 13.83 -9.16 -10.72
N GLY A 148 14.03 -8.90 -12.01
CA GLY A 148 15.31 -8.46 -12.57
C GLY A 148 15.79 -7.14 -11.98
N LEU A 149 14.89 -6.16 -11.81
CA LEU A 149 15.22 -4.89 -11.17
C LEU A 149 15.60 -5.07 -9.69
N MET A 150 14.85 -5.90 -8.95
CA MET A 150 15.17 -6.20 -7.55
C MET A 150 16.55 -6.84 -7.42
N ARG A 151 16.85 -7.86 -8.25
CA ARG A 151 18.17 -8.51 -8.24
C ARG A 151 19.29 -7.53 -8.57
N PHE A 152 19.10 -6.70 -9.57
CA PHE A 152 20.05 -5.65 -9.91
C PHE A 152 20.34 -4.72 -8.73
N TRP A 153 19.31 -4.29 -7.98
CA TRP A 153 19.54 -3.46 -6.80
C TRP A 153 20.29 -4.20 -5.69
N ILE A 154 19.90 -5.43 -5.38
CA ILE A 154 20.45 -6.17 -4.24
C ILE A 154 21.78 -6.84 -4.60
N GLU A 155 21.86 -7.56 -5.72
CA GLU A 155 22.99 -8.42 -6.05
C GLU A 155 24.06 -7.64 -6.81
N ASP A 156 23.68 -6.86 -7.84
CA ASP A 156 24.66 -6.18 -8.70
C ASP A 156 25.07 -4.80 -8.12
N SER A 157 24.12 -4.06 -7.53
CA SER A 157 24.38 -2.72 -6.97
C SER A 157 24.66 -2.74 -5.46
N ASN A 158 24.53 -3.90 -4.81
CA ASN A 158 24.78 -4.12 -3.37
C ASN A 158 23.96 -3.16 -2.47
N ILE A 159 22.71 -2.89 -2.86
CA ILE A 159 21.79 -2.03 -2.12
C ILE A 159 21.02 -2.87 -1.11
N THR A 160 21.04 -2.47 0.17
CA THR A 160 20.28 -3.08 1.24
C THR A 160 19.18 -2.13 1.71
N PHE A 161 17.92 -2.58 1.71
CA PHE A 161 16.76 -1.76 2.07
C PHE A 161 16.46 -1.73 3.58
N GLY A 162 17.35 -2.33 4.40
CA GLY A 162 17.22 -2.34 5.86
C GLY A 162 16.30 -3.44 6.39
N ASN A 163 16.22 -3.54 7.73
CA ASN A 163 15.38 -4.53 8.42
C ASN A 163 13.94 -4.06 8.62
N ASN A 164 13.68 -2.80 8.31
CA ASN A 164 12.36 -2.17 8.43
C ASN A 164 11.57 -2.20 7.12
N CYS A 165 12.02 -2.96 6.11
CA CYS A 165 11.39 -3.04 4.80
C CYS A 165 11.25 -4.49 4.33
N GLU A 166 10.03 -4.90 4.05
CA GLU A 166 9.72 -6.14 3.33
C GLU A 166 9.57 -5.84 1.84
N ILE A 167 10.21 -6.65 0.99
CA ILE A 167 10.19 -6.45 -0.47
C ILE A 167 9.28 -7.48 -1.11
N LEU A 168 8.32 -7.01 -1.89
CA LEU A 168 7.42 -7.83 -2.69
C LEU A 168 7.60 -7.52 -4.17
N ILE A 169 7.43 -8.56 -4.99
CA ILE A 169 7.50 -8.45 -6.45
C ILE A 169 6.13 -8.72 -7.03
N SER A 170 5.72 -7.89 -7.98
CA SER A 170 4.44 -8.02 -8.68
C SER A 170 4.60 -7.81 -10.18
N GLY A 171 3.70 -8.42 -10.95
CA GLY A 171 3.58 -8.21 -12.38
C GLY A 171 2.14 -7.94 -12.77
N SER A 172 1.85 -6.77 -13.33
CA SER A 172 0.51 -6.39 -13.78
C SER A 172 0.27 -6.64 -15.28
N GLY A 173 1.25 -7.24 -15.96
CA GLY A 173 1.12 -7.67 -17.34
C GLY A 173 0.79 -6.52 -18.30
N ASP A 174 -0.08 -6.82 -19.26
CA ASP A 174 -0.58 -5.87 -20.25
C ASP A 174 -1.95 -5.27 -19.89
N GLY A 175 -2.43 -5.51 -18.69
CA GLY A 175 -3.71 -4.98 -18.17
C GLY A 175 -4.96 -5.65 -18.76
N LYS A 176 -4.84 -6.77 -19.46
CA LYS A 176 -6.03 -7.48 -20.01
C LYS A 176 -6.90 -8.07 -18.92
N LEU A 177 -6.29 -8.54 -17.82
CA LEU A 177 -7.00 -9.15 -16.68
C LEU A 177 -7.48 -8.13 -15.66
N ASP A 178 -6.89 -6.93 -15.62
CA ASP A 178 -7.24 -5.86 -14.70
C ASP A 178 -7.47 -4.54 -15.45
N THR A 179 -8.74 -4.18 -15.60
CA THR A 179 -9.15 -2.94 -16.26
C THR A 179 -8.92 -1.68 -15.43
N HIS A 180 -8.61 -1.83 -14.13
CA HIS A 180 -8.32 -0.73 -13.20
C HIS A 180 -6.82 -0.48 -13.03
N SER A 181 -5.97 -1.26 -13.69
CA SER A 181 -4.51 -1.05 -13.66
C SER A 181 -4.15 0.31 -14.27
N MET A 182 -3.18 0.98 -13.64
CA MET A 182 -2.65 2.24 -14.18
C MET A 182 -1.96 1.99 -15.51
N ARG A 183 -2.48 2.57 -16.60
CA ARG A 183 -1.90 2.42 -17.95
C ARG A 183 -1.91 3.73 -18.72
N GLU A 184 -0.89 3.90 -19.56
CA GLU A 184 -0.87 4.93 -20.57
C GLU A 184 -1.60 4.42 -21.81
N THR A 185 -2.62 5.16 -22.24
CA THR A 185 -3.47 4.75 -23.37
C THR A 185 -3.02 5.35 -24.71
N SER A 186 -2.28 6.45 -24.66
CA SER A 186 -1.78 7.15 -25.86
C SER A 186 -0.57 6.47 -26.49
N ASN A 187 0.25 5.80 -25.68
CA ASN A 187 1.47 5.14 -26.14
C ASN A 187 1.73 3.85 -25.34
N GLU A 188 1.37 2.71 -25.90
CA GLU A 188 1.54 1.41 -25.25
C GLU A 188 2.99 1.06 -24.90
N LYS A 189 3.98 1.61 -25.61
CA LYS A 189 5.41 1.38 -25.29
C LYS A 189 5.81 2.02 -23.96
N GLU A 190 5.11 3.04 -23.49
CA GLU A 190 5.35 3.67 -22.18
C GLU A 190 4.86 2.81 -21.02
N ASN A 191 4.07 1.78 -21.30
CA ASN A 191 3.67 0.77 -20.31
C ASN A 191 4.76 -0.27 -20.03
N GLN A 192 5.89 -0.26 -20.73
CA GLN A 192 7.08 -1.00 -20.32
C GLN A 192 7.82 -0.21 -19.25
N ARG A 193 7.36 -0.30 -18.01
CA ARG A 193 7.85 0.51 -16.89
C ARG A 193 7.77 -0.24 -15.58
N PHE A 194 8.37 0.35 -14.56
CA PHE A 194 8.25 -0.11 -13.18
C PHE A 194 7.39 0.85 -12.37
N LEU A 195 6.53 0.28 -11.55
CA LEU A 195 5.76 1.01 -10.54
C LEU A 195 6.30 0.62 -9.16
N ILE A 196 6.48 1.60 -8.31
CA ILE A 196 6.99 1.42 -6.96
C ILE A 196 5.89 1.81 -5.98
N HIS A 197 5.60 0.92 -5.03
CA HIS A 197 4.70 1.20 -3.94
C HIS A 197 5.47 1.13 -2.64
N ILE A 198 5.34 2.14 -1.81
CA ILE A 198 5.91 2.16 -0.46
C ILE A 198 4.73 2.29 0.49
N LEU A 199 4.44 1.20 1.19
CA LEU A 199 3.29 1.07 2.07
C LEU A 199 3.77 0.88 3.51
N HIS A 200 2.98 1.38 4.47
CA HIS A 200 3.21 1.09 5.88
C HIS A 200 2.77 -0.35 6.19
N LYS A 201 3.61 -1.14 6.86
CA LYS A 201 3.33 -2.57 7.11
C LYS A 201 2.11 -2.78 8.01
N ASN A 202 1.88 -1.91 8.99
CA ASN A 202 0.75 -2.00 9.92
C ASN A 202 -0.64 -1.89 9.24
N ILE A 203 -0.70 -1.53 7.95
CA ILE A 203 -1.97 -1.57 7.18
C ILE A 203 -2.52 -3.01 7.12
N PHE A 204 -1.65 -4.02 7.17
CA PHE A 204 -2.01 -5.43 7.03
C PHE A 204 -2.06 -6.18 8.37
N GLU A 205 -1.50 -5.63 9.44
CA GLU A 205 -1.51 -6.23 10.77
C GLU A 205 -2.80 -5.89 11.54
N HIS A 206 -3.96 -6.06 10.91
CA HIS A 206 -5.22 -5.86 11.61
C HIS A 206 -5.65 -7.16 12.28
N ASN A 207 -5.57 -7.21 13.64
CA ASN A 207 -6.28 -8.13 14.53
C ASN A 207 -5.73 -9.53 14.82
N GLU A 208 -4.49 -9.69 15.25
CA GLU A 208 -4.13 -10.93 15.97
C GLU A 208 -3.90 -10.76 17.49
N ASN A 209 -4.23 -9.63 18.08
CA ASN A 209 -4.15 -9.47 19.54
C ASN A 209 -5.51 -9.16 20.15
N LYS A 210 -6.36 -10.21 20.26
CA LYS A 210 -7.38 -10.33 21.31
C LYS A 210 -7.59 -11.79 21.67
#